data_e227963145227b8fec07c7022c598464
#
_entry.id   e227963145227b8fec07c7022c598464
#
_cell.length_a   1.000
_cell.length_b   1.000
_cell.length_c   1.000
_cell.angle_alpha   90.00
_cell.angle_beta   90.00
_cell.angle_gamma   90.00
#
_symmetry.space_group_name_H-M   'P 1'
#
loop_
_entity.id
_entity.type
_entity.pdbx_description
1 polymer ?
#
loop_
_entity_poly.entity_id
_entity_poly.type
_entity_poly.pdbx_seq_one_letter_code
_entity_poly.pdbx_strand_id
1 'polypeptide(L)'
;MKRIHYEKIDSTQKEVWRRLENGIIISADIQTDGIGTHGRTWYTTQKGNIAFSIGLEPNVPVDQLKNLTIEIAEIVLEVFDTLYQIKLQIKHPNDIMINNQKVGGILTETKLQGEIVKQLVIGIGINTNNEEISTSIKKEFGITIDNSKIIEELCQRIGEKL
;
A
#
# COMPACT_ATOMS: atom_id res chain seq x y z
N MET A 1 -7.03 -14.80 0.66
CA MET A 1 -7.49 -13.43 0.39
C MET A 1 -8.05 -13.31 -1.02
N LYS A 2 -9.09 -12.52 -1.20
CA LYS A 2 -9.76 -12.34 -2.50
C LYS A 2 -9.32 -11.03 -3.14
N ARG A 3 -8.77 -11.07 -4.35
CA ARG A 3 -8.30 -9.88 -5.07
C ARG A 3 -9.22 -9.52 -6.22
N ILE A 4 -9.64 -8.26 -6.28
CA ILE A 4 -10.40 -7.67 -7.39
C ILE A 4 -9.54 -6.54 -7.97
N HIS A 5 -9.29 -6.59 -9.29
CA HIS A 5 -8.50 -5.58 -9.98
C HIS A 5 -9.38 -4.71 -10.88
N TYR A 6 -9.17 -3.40 -10.82
CA TYR A 6 -9.84 -2.42 -11.67
C TYR A 6 -8.82 -1.74 -12.60
N GLU A 7 -9.18 -1.54 -13.85
CA GLU A 7 -8.37 -0.69 -14.71
C GLU A 7 -8.41 0.76 -14.22
N LYS A 8 -9.58 1.21 -13.78
CA LYS A 8 -9.79 2.57 -13.29
C LYS A 8 -10.86 2.58 -12.20
N ILE A 9 -10.57 3.26 -11.11
CA ILE A 9 -11.50 3.45 -9.99
C ILE A 9 -11.21 4.79 -9.32
N ASP A 10 -12.12 5.30 -8.51
CA ASP A 10 -11.86 6.53 -7.74
C ASP A 10 -10.72 6.31 -6.74
N SER A 11 -10.83 5.29 -5.88
CA SER A 11 -9.84 4.98 -4.86
C SER A 11 -9.96 3.53 -4.43
N THR A 12 -8.83 2.81 -4.38
CA THR A 12 -8.82 1.44 -3.84
C THR A 12 -9.21 1.45 -2.36
N GLN A 13 -8.79 2.46 -1.63
CA GLN A 13 -9.12 2.61 -0.20
C GLN A 13 -10.62 2.77 0.02
N LYS A 14 -11.25 3.65 -0.73
CA LYS A 14 -12.69 3.85 -0.66
C LYS A 14 -13.47 2.60 -1.07
N GLU A 15 -13.01 1.90 -2.09
CA GLU A 15 -13.70 0.70 -2.56
C GLU A 15 -13.63 -0.42 -1.53
N VAL A 16 -12.51 -0.58 -0.84
CA VAL A 16 -12.43 -1.55 0.26
C VAL A 16 -13.45 -1.21 1.35
N TRP A 17 -13.58 0.06 1.72
CA TRP A 17 -14.59 0.47 2.70
C TRP A 17 -16.03 0.17 2.26
N ARG A 18 -16.32 0.31 0.96
CA ARG A 18 -17.65 0.00 0.40
C ARG A 18 -17.97 -1.48 0.43
N ARG A 19 -16.96 -2.33 0.35
CA ARG A 19 -17.08 -3.78 0.18
C ARG A 19 -16.45 -4.57 1.29
N LEU A 20 -16.24 -3.99 2.44
CA LEU A 20 -15.40 -4.59 3.47
C LEU A 20 -15.83 -6.01 3.82
N GLU A 21 -14.93 -6.94 3.62
CA GLU A 21 -14.93 -8.30 4.13
C GLU A 21 -13.50 -8.66 4.49
N ASN A 22 -13.33 -9.54 5.46
CA ASN A 22 -12.00 -9.90 5.92
C ASN A 22 -11.19 -10.57 4.80
N GLY A 23 -10.05 -9.98 4.46
CA GLY A 23 -9.16 -10.49 3.42
C GLY A 23 -9.45 -10.00 2.00
N ILE A 24 -10.30 -8.99 1.83
CA ILE A 24 -10.51 -8.40 0.50
C ILE A 24 -9.32 -7.55 0.09
N ILE A 25 -8.91 -7.66 -1.17
CA ILE A 25 -7.84 -6.85 -1.77
C ILE A 25 -8.41 -6.17 -3.01
N ILE A 26 -8.31 -4.87 -3.07
CA ILE A 26 -8.66 -4.07 -4.24
C ILE A 26 -7.39 -3.45 -4.80
N SER A 27 -7.12 -3.70 -6.08
CA SER A 27 -6.00 -3.05 -6.78
C SER A 27 -6.49 -2.32 -8.02
N ALA A 28 -5.73 -1.33 -8.48
CA ALA A 28 -6.10 -0.55 -9.65
C ALA A 28 -4.88 -0.11 -10.45
N ASP A 29 -5.06 0.03 -11.78
CA ASP A 29 -4.06 0.66 -12.63
C ASP A 29 -4.10 2.18 -12.47
N ILE A 30 -5.29 2.76 -12.41
CA ILE A 30 -5.51 4.21 -12.32
C ILE A 30 -6.51 4.52 -11.22
N GLN A 31 -6.18 5.50 -10.39
CA GLN A 31 -7.08 6.08 -9.41
C GLN A 31 -7.40 7.53 -9.77
N THR A 32 -8.69 7.88 -9.85
CA THR A 32 -9.12 9.25 -10.17
C THR A 32 -9.22 10.14 -8.94
N ASP A 33 -9.25 9.55 -7.75
CA ASP A 33 -9.36 10.28 -6.47
C ASP A 33 -8.63 9.52 -5.37
N GLY A 34 -7.38 9.11 -5.67
CA GLY A 34 -6.52 8.41 -4.72
C GLY A 34 -6.23 9.26 -3.49
N ILE A 35 -6.26 8.64 -2.32
CA ILE A 35 -6.06 9.33 -1.05
C ILE A 35 -4.80 8.86 -0.34
N GLY A 36 -4.09 9.84 0.25
CA GLY A 36 -2.98 9.62 1.15
C GLY A 36 -3.32 10.04 2.56
N THR A 37 -2.33 10.17 3.42
CA THR A 37 -2.51 10.60 4.80
C THR A 37 -2.95 12.06 4.88
N HIS A 38 -3.71 12.42 5.92
CA HIS A 38 -4.17 13.79 6.20
C HIS A 38 -4.97 14.40 5.04
N GLY A 39 -5.74 13.59 4.30
CA GLY A 39 -6.57 14.06 3.20
C GLY A 39 -5.79 14.46 1.94
N ARG A 40 -4.50 14.16 1.87
CA ARG A 40 -3.69 14.45 0.69
C ARG A 40 -4.08 13.54 -0.47
N THR A 41 -3.86 14.01 -1.71
CA THR A 41 -4.08 13.20 -2.90
C THR A 41 -2.87 12.29 -3.14
N TRP A 42 -3.14 11.02 -3.47
CA TRP A 42 -2.14 10.12 -4.01
C TRP A 42 -2.39 9.97 -5.52
N TYR A 43 -1.43 10.37 -6.32
CA TYR A 43 -1.58 10.38 -7.77
C TYR A 43 -1.24 9.01 -8.38
N THR A 44 -2.24 8.38 -9.01
CA THR A 44 -2.07 7.18 -9.83
C THR A 44 -2.75 7.43 -11.18
N THR A 45 -2.26 8.44 -11.90
CA THR A 45 -2.91 8.94 -13.11
C THR A 45 -2.56 8.13 -14.36
N GLN A 46 -1.54 7.28 -14.28
CA GLN A 46 -1.07 6.45 -15.39
C GLN A 46 -0.77 5.04 -14.91
N LYS A 47 -0.87 4.08 -15.85
CA LYS A 47 -0.54 2.68 -15.58
C LYS A 47 0.94 2.50 -15.22
N GLY A 48 1.25 1.41 -14.59
CA GLY A 48 2.60 0.96 -14.29
C GLY A 48 2.98 1.03 -12.83
N ASN A 49 2.22 1.73 -11.98
CA ASN A 49 2.51 1.84 -10.56
C ASN A 49 1.64 0.89 -9.74
N ILE A 50 2.06 0.66 -8.50
CA ILE A 50 1.28 -0.12 -7.53
C ILE A 50 0.28 0.79 -6.83
N ALA A 51 -0.99 0.39 -6.82
CA ALA A 51 -2.02 0.95 -5.97
C ALA A 51 -2.95 -0.18 -5.54
N PHE A 52 -2.99 -0.47 -4.25
CA PHE A 52 -3.92 -1.45 -3.72
C PHE A 52 -4.26 -1.17 -2.25
N SER A 53 -5.37 -1.74 -1.81
CA SER A 53 -5.79 -1.68 -0.41
C SER A 53 -6.27 -3.05 0.04
N ILE A 54 -6.05 -3.36 1.31
CA ILE A 54 -6.48 -4.61 1.96
C ILE A 54 -7.48 -4.26 3.06
N GLY A 55 -8.60 -4.98 3.09
CA GLY A 55 -9.59 -4.87 4.17
C GLY A 55 -9.47 -6.05 5.11
N LEU A 56 -9.47 -5.78 6.40
CA LEU A 56 -9.33 -6.80 7.45
C LEU A 56 -10.28 -6.51 8.61
N GLU A 57 -10.65 -7.57 9.33
CA GLU A 57 -11.43 -7.52 10.55
C GLU A 57 -10.63 -8.16 11.69
N PRO A 58 -9.61 -7.45 12.22
CA PRO A 58 -8.65 -8.08 13.13
C PRO A 58 -9.22 -8.40 14.51
N ASN A 59 -10.20 -7.64 14.99
CA ASN A 59 -10.81 -7.82 16.33
C ASN A 59 -9.76 -7.88 17.44
N VAL A 60 -8.85 -6.93 17.46
CA VAL A 60 -7.75 -6.85 18.44
C VAL A 60 -7.75 -5.50 19.14
N PRO A 61 -7.18 -5.42 20.36
CA PRO A 61 -6.99 -4.12 21.01
C PRO A 61 -6.17 -3.16 20.13
N VAL A 62 -6.55 -1.89 20.13
CA VAL A 62 -5.88 -0.86 19.32
C VAL A 62 -4.39 -0.75 19.65
N ASP A 63 -3.99 -1.01 20.89
CA ASP A 63 -2.58 -0.97 21.31
C ASP A 63 -1.71 -1.98 20.57
N GLN A 64 -2.26 -3.09 20.10
CA GLN A 64 -1.51 -4.08 19.32
C GLN A 64 -1.16 -3.56 17.93
N LEU A 65 -1.84 -2.54 17.44
CA LEU A 65 -1.65 -1.98 16.10
C LEU A 65 -1.00 -0.60 16.09
N LYS A 66 -0.48 -0.14 17.21
CA LYS A 66 0.08 1.21 17.32
C LYS A 66 1.29 1.46 16.42
N ASN A 67 2.05 0.42 16.08
CA ASN A 67 3.22 0.52 15.20
C ASN A 67 2.95 -0.07 13.81
N LEU A 68 1.69 -0.32 13.48
CA LEU A 68 1.33 -1.07 12.27
C LEU A 68 1.88 -0.42 10.99
N THR A 69 1.71 0.89 10.85
CA THR A 69 2.13 1.61 9.63
C THR A 69 3.62 1.43 9.37
N ILE A 70 4.46 1.60 10.40
CA ILE A 70 5.91 1.45 10.24
C ILE A 70 6.30 -0.01 10.00
N GLU A 71 5.61 -0.95 10.63
CA GLU A 71 5.86 -2.37 10.42
C GLU A 71 5.52 -2.78 8.98
N ILE A 72 4.46 -2.24 8.40
CA ILE A 72 4.11 -2.45 6.99
C ILE A 72 5.16 -1.84 6.08
N ALA A 73 5.65 -0.64 6.39
CA ALA A 73 6.73 -0.01 5.64
C ALA A 73 7.99 -0.88 5.63
N GLU A 74 8.33 -1.47 6.76
CA GLU A 74 9.45 -2.42 6.86
C GLU A 74 9.25 -3.65 6.00
N ILE A 75 8.03 -4.20 5.95
CA ILE A 75 7.68 -5.31 5.06
C ILE A 75 7.89 -4.92 3.59
N VAL A 76 7.48 -3.71 3.20
CA VAL A 76 7.71 -3.21 1.83
C VAL A 76 9.20 -3.21 1.51
N LEU A 77 10.03 -2.68 2.40
CA LEU A 77 11.48 -2.65 2.20
C LEU A 77 12.06 -4.06 2.04
N GLU A 78 11.64 -4.99 2.89
CA GLU A 78 12.12 -6.38 2.84
C GLU A 78 11.73 -7.07 1.54
N VAL A 79 10.51 -6.87 1.05
CA VAL A 79 10.04 -7.49 -0.20
C VAL A 79 10.87 -6.99 -1.38
N PHE A 80 11.11 -5.69 -1.51
CA PHE A 80 11.93 -5.15 -2.59
C PHE A 80 13.39 -5.59 -2.51
N ASP A 81 13.93 -5.67 -1.31
CA ASP A 81 15.31 -6.17 -1.13
C ASP A 81 15.42 -7.65 -1.50
N THR A 82 14.47 -8.47 -1.04
CA THR A 82 14.48 -9.91 -1.32
C THR A 82 14.30 -10.23 -2.80
N LEU A 83 13.35 -9.58 -3.47
CA LEU A 83 12.99 -9.92 -4.84
C LEU A 83 13.86 -9.22 -5.89
N TYR A 84 14.34 -8.02 -5.62
CA TYR A 84 15.05 -7.20 -6.61
C TYR A 84 16.39 -6.65 -6.13
N GLN A 85 16.80 -6.92 -4.90
CA GLN A 85 18.01 -6.36 -4.27
C GLN A 85 18.03 -4.83 -4.32
N ILE A 86 16.85 -4.22 -4.19
CA ILE A 86 16.68 -2.76 -4.16
C ILE A 86 16.59 -2.31 -2.70
N LYS A 87 17.39 -1.32 -2.32
CA LYS A 87 17.41 -0.76 -0.99
C LYS A 87 16.55 0.50 -0.94
N LEU A 88 15.36 0.38 -0.37
CA LEU A 88 14.48 1.50 -0.11
C LEU A 88 14.71 2.01 1.32
N GLN A 89 14.21 3.19 1.63
CA GLN A 89 14.33 3.81 2.94
C GLN A 89 12.95 4.24 3.45
N ILE A 90 12.84 4.42 4.76
CA ILE A 90 11.59 4.89 5.38
C ILE A 90 11.81 6.29 5.90
N LYS A 91 10.88 7.19 5.57
CA LYS A 91 10.70 8.45 6.28
C LYS A 91 9.46 8.31 7.14
N HIS A 92 9.66 8.30 8.45
CA HIS A 92 8.60 8.09 9.41
C HIS A 92 7.46 9.09 9.29
N PRO A 93 6.20 8.65 9.47
CA PRO A 93 5.82 7.27 9.85
C PRO A 93 5.49 6.37 8.66
N ASN A 94 5.29 6.91 7.45
CA ASN A 94 4.57 6.20 6.39
C ASN A 94 5.10 6.40 4.97
N ASP A 95 6.23 7.09 4.79
CA ASP A 95 6.79 7.37 3.47
C ASP A 95 7.88 6.38 3.10
N ILE A 96 7.81 5.85 1.88
CA ILE A 96 8.86 5.04 1.26
C ILE A 96 9.69 5.96 0.37
N MET A 97 11.01 5.93 0.54
CA MET A 97 11.94 6.87 -0.06
C MET A 97 13.02 6.18 -0.89
N ILE A 98 13.47 6.87 -1.94
CA ILE A 98 14.69 6.57 -2.68
C ILE A 98 15.47 7.88 -2.80
N ASN A 99 16.74 7.89 -2.35
CA ASN A 99 17.61 9.08 -2.51
C ASN A 99 16.94 10.39 -2.06
N ASN A 100 16.29 10.38 -0.91
CA ASN A 100 15.55 11.51 -0.36
C ASN A 100 14.32 11.95 -1.16
N GLN A 101 13.85 11.13 -2.10
CA GLN A 101 12.63 11.38 -2.85
C GLN A 101 11.56 10.35 -2.46
N LYS A 102 10.33 10.81 -2.27
CA LYS A 102 9.21 9.92 -1.93
C LYS A 102 8.80 9.10 -3.16
N VAL A 103 8.84 7.79 -3.03
CA VAL A 103 8.44 6.84 -4.08
C VAL A 103 7.18 6.08 -3.71
N GLY A 104 6.80 6.07 -2.45
CA GLY A 104 5.62 5.34 -2.00
C GLY A 104 5.07 5.87 -0.69
N GLY A 105 3.88 5.41 -0.36
CA GLY A 105 3.22 5.75 0.89
C GLY A 105 2.29 4.65 1.37
N ILE A 106 2.01 4.67 2.66
CA ILE A 106 1.15 3.72 3.33
C ILE A 106 0.07 4.51 4.07
N LEU A 107 -1.17 4.09 3.89
CA LEU A 107 -2.31 4.67 4.59
C LEU A 107 -3.02 3.57 5.37
N THR A 108 -3.13 3.73 6.68
CA THR A 108 -3.91 2.83 7.53
C THR A 108 -5.11 3.57 8.10
N GLU A 109 -6.29 2.98 7.98
CA GLU A 109 -7.52 3.51 8.53
C GLU A 109 -8.21 2.43 9.36
N THR A 110 -8.79 2.81 10.48
CA THR A 110 -9.44 1.86 11.38
C THR A 110 -10.82 2.34 11.79
N LYS A 111 -11.69 1.38 12.12
CA LYS A 111 -12.92 1.64 12.87
C LYS A 111 -12.87 0.86 14.16
N LEU A 112 -13.11 1.56 15.26
CA LEU A 112 -13.04 1.01 16.60
C LEU A 112 -14.44 0.79 17.16
N GLN A 113 -14.56 -0.23 18.03
CA GLN A 113 -15.66 -0.38 18.97
C GLN A 113 -15.03 -0.43 20.36
N GLY A 114 -15.18 0.66 21.13
CA GLY A 114 -14.39 0.84 22.34
C GLY A 114 -12.90 0.91 21.99
N GLU A 115 -12.11 0.02 22.57
CA GLU A 115 -10.66 -0.06 22.30
C GLU A 115 -10.31 -1.19 21.32
N ILE A 116 -11.31 -1.83 20.71
CA ILE A 116 -11.11 -2.94 19.78
C ILE A 116 -11.17 -2.42 18.35
N VAL A 117 -10.16 -2.76 17.54
CA VAL A 117 -10.15 -2.50 16.11
C VAL A 117 -11.04 -3.53 15.42
N LYS A 118 -12.21 -3.10 14.99
CA LYS A 118 -13.16 -3.97 14.30
C LYS A 118 -12.90 -4.06 12.80
N GLN A 119 -12.48 -2.96 12.21
CA GLN A 119 -12.21 -2.89 10.78
C GLN A 119 -10.92 -2.13 10.55
N LEU A 120 -10.12 -2.62 9.62
CA LEU A 120 -8.82 -2.05 9.26
C LEU A 120 -8.70 -2.06 7.75
N VAL A 121 -8.31 -0.94 7.17
CA VAL A 121 -7.97 -0.85 5.75
C VAL A 121 -6.55 -0.32 5.62
N ILE A 122 -5.73 -1.07 4.89
CA ILE A 122 -4.33 -0.73 4.63
C ILE A 122 -4.19 -0.43 3.14
N GLY A 123 -3.82 0.80 2.81
CA GLY A 123 -3.54 1.22 1.45
C GLY A 123 -2.05 1.37 1.21
N ILE A 124 -1.57 0.91 0.06
CA ILE A 124 -0.17 1.01 -0.35
C ILE A 124 -0.12 1.52 -1.78
N GLY A 125 0.63 2.62 -1.97
CA GLY A 125 0.94 3.17 -3.28
C GLY A 125 2.44 3.23 -3.47
N ILE A 126 2.95 2.72 -4.60
CA ILE A 126 4.38 2.74 -4.89
C ILE A 126 4.58 3.08 -6.37
N ASN A 127 5.41 4.07 -6.64
CA ASN A 127 5.79 4.45 -7.99
C ASN A 127 6.85 3.48 -8.49
N THR A 128 6.44 2.43 -9.19
CA THR A 128 7.33 1.37 -9.66
C THR A 128 7.83 1.60 -11.08
N ASN A 129 6.95 1.55 -12.07
CA ASN A 129 7.33 1.49 -13.48
C ASN A 129 7.00 2.75 -14.30
N ASN A 130 6.26 3.69 -13.75
CA ASN A 130 5.89 4.92 -14.45
C ASN A 130 7.06 5.90 -14.46
N GLU A 131 7.57 6.23 -15.63
CA GLU A 131 8.70 7.15 -15.81
C GLU A 131 8.28 8.60 -16.03
N GLU A 132 6.98 8.89 -16.13
CA GLU A 132 6.46 10.25 -16.38
C GLU A 132 6.28 11.07 -15.08
N ILE A 133 6.54 10.47 -13.94
CA ILE A 133 6.48 11.13 -12.63
C ILE A 133 7.87 11.49 -12.14
N SER A 134 7.95 12.30 -11.08
CA SER A 134 9.23 12.81 -10.56
C SER A 134 10.22 11.72 -10.16
N THR A 135 9.73 10.61 -9.58
CA THR A 135 10.58 9.49 -9.25
C THR A 135 9.79 8.17 -9.29
N SER A 136 10.46 7.10 -9.70
CA SER A 136 9.95 5.74 -9.66
C SER A 136 11.12 4.77 -9.52
N ILE A 137 10.83 3.53 -9.15
CA ILE A 137 11.89 2.50 -9.06
C ILE A 137 12.55 2.30 -10.41
N LYS A 138 11.78 2.22 -11.49
CA LYS A 138 12.33 2.07 -12.84
C LYS A 138 13.22 3.25 -13.23
N LYS A 139 12.80 4.47 -12.88
CA LYS A 139 13.55 5.68 -13.19
C LYS A 139 14.90 5.73 -12.46
N GLU A 140 14.93 5.30 -11.21
CA GLU A 140 16.14 5.36 -10.38
C GLU A 140 17.08 4.15 -10.58
N PHE A 141 16.55 2.97 -10.81
CA PHE A 141 17.33 1.73 -10.90
C PHE A 141 17.35 1.10 -12.29
N GLY A 142 16.54 1.56 -13.24
CA GLY A 142 16.47 0.99 -14.57
C GLY A 142 15.82 -0.39 -14.65
N ILE A 143 15.13 -0.82 -13.60
CA ILE A 143 14.53 -2.14 -13.47
C ILE A 143 13.01 -2.03 -13.62
N THR A 144 12.43 -2.93 -14.41
CA THR A 144 10.97 -3.09 -14.48
C THR A 144 10.50 -4.05 -13.40
N ILE A 145 9.53 -3.61 -12.59
CA ILE A 145 8.98 -4.38 -11.49
C ILE A 145 7.76 -5.17 -11.95
N ASP A 146 7.66 -6.43 -11.54
CA ASP A 146 6.43 -7.20 -11.65
C ASP A 146 5.49 -6.81 -10.50
N ASN A 147 4.62 -5.84 -10.75
CA ASN A 147 3.74 -5.28 -9.73
C ASN A 147 2.83 -6.33 -9.10
N SER A 148 2.31 -7.27 -9.90
CA SER A 148 1.42 -8.31 -9.41
C SER A 148 2.13 -9.20 -8.39
N LYS A 149 3.37 -9.55 -8.66
CA LYS A 149 4.18 -10.37 -7.75
C LYS A 149 4.48 -9.63 -6.44
N ILE A 150 4.77 -8.33 -6.52
CA ILE A 150 4.98 -7.50 -5.32
C ILE A 150 3.69 -7.46 -4.48
N ILE A 151 2.55 -7.21 -5.10
CA ILE A 151 1.26 -7.16 -4.40
C ILE A 151 0.98 -8.50 -3.70
N GLU A 152 1.16 -9.62 -4.39
CA GLU A 152 0.96 -10.95 -3.81
C GLU A 152 1.85 -11.17 -2.58
N GLU A 153 3.12 -10.86 -2.70
CA GLU A 153 4.09 -11.04 -1.61
C GLU A 153 3.78 -10.15 -0.41
N LEU A 154 3.44 -8.88 -0.67
CA LEU A 154 3.03 -7.96 0.39
C LEU A 154 1.77 -8.45 1.10
N CYS A 155 0.76 -8.86 0.36
CA CYS A 155 -0.49 -9.35 0.94
C CYS A 155 -0.26 -10.59 1.80
N GLN A 156 0.58 -11.52 1.34
CA GLN A 156 0.91 -12.71 2.11
C GLN A 156 1.60 -12.35 3.43
N ARG A 157 2.63 -11.52 3.40
CA ARG A 157 3.37 -11.14 4.61
C ARG A 157 2.53 -10.31 5.58
N ILE A 158 1.71 -9.40 5.06
CA ILE A 158 0.79 -8.61 5.90
C ILE A 158 -0.24 -9.52 6.54
N GLY A 159 -0.78 -10.49 5.79
CA GLY A 159 -1.74 -11.46 6.32
C GLY A 159 -1.15 -12.34 7.41
N GLU A 160 0.10 -12.76 7.28
CA GLU A 160 0.80 -13.55 8.30
C GLU A 160 1.04 -12.76 9.59
N LYS A 161 1.23 -11.46 9.48
CA LYS A 161 1.44 -10.57 10.62
C LYS A 161 0.16 -10.32 11.41
N LEU A 162 -0.96 -10.28 10.75
CA LEU A 162 -2.27 -9.95 11.32
C LEU A 162 -3.18 -11.18 11.34
#